data_83757f602b73900fc21269b7eb727cc4
#
_entry.id   83757f602b73900fc21269b7eb727cc4
#
_cell.length_a   1.000
_cell.length_b   1.000
_cell.length_c   1.000
_cell.angle_alpha   90.00
_cell.angle_beta   90.00
_cell.angle_gamma   90.00
#
_symmetry.space_group_name_H-M   'P 1'
#
loop_
_entity.id
_entity.type
_entity.pdbx_description
1 polymer ?
#
loop_
_entity_poly.entity_id
_entity_poly.type
_entity_poly.pdbx_seq_one_letter_code
_entity_poly.pdbx_strand_id
1 'polypeptide(L)'
;MHDVPKAKPVAAFLIAAALLCALMLALWWPGVAMYDSVDQYGQALRGAFDDWHPPVMARLWSVLLLLWDGQAPMFVLQAALYWLGLGLVAAALARDDAPRAAAAVLALGALPLFAGWQAAVLKDAQMAGAMLAATGLACWWRLAGRRLPLLAGAFIALLLVYATLVRANGVFAAAPLACGLFGWLGVRRPVGRAAILLGLVALTLFAAPVINHRIFPAEETGVARSLPVFDLAGIAHGAGPEAAPLLPPAAWQAMEARHCYTPFFWDPLADEAHCQFVQETLEEQAPGAALFGAWAEAAVRHPLAYAGHRLAHWNATLRWLVPFGWPLAAPPDQSEPNELGLASPGPAGAAAAGVGGWLAETPLGWPFLWFAAALAALALARREQSLAITLALSAALLEASFL
;
A
#
# COMPACT_ATOMS: atom_id res chain seq x y z
N MET A 1 -3.54 -50.79 16.57
CA MET A 1 -3.62 -49.48 17.26
C MET A 1 -4.24 -48.52 16.25
N HIS A 2 -5.53 -48.20 16.43
CA HIS A 2 -6.16 -47.16 15.61
C HIS A 2 -5.59 -45.82 16.04
N ASP A 3 -4.86 -45.15 15.14
CA ASP A 3 -4.47 -43.78 15.34
C ASP A 3 -5.74 -42.91 15.52
N VAL A 4 -5.97 -42.46 16.76
CA VAL A 4 -7.00 -41.48 17.03
C VAL A 4 -6.59 -40.21 16.29
N PRO A 5 -7.42 -39.72 15.34
CA PRO A 5 -7.06 -38.54 14.60
C PRO A 5 -6.85 -37.39 15.60
N LYS A 6 -5.60 -36.91 15.73
CA LYS A 6 -5.28 -35.75 16.56
C LYS A 6 -6.11 -34.57 16.07
N ALA A 7 -6.92 -34.01 16.98
CA ALA A 7 -7.69 -32.79 16.68
C ALA A 7 -6.75 -31.73 16.14
N LYS A 8 -6.99 -31.26 14.93
CA LYS A 8 -6.14 -30.25 14.29
C LYS A 8 -6.20 -28.95 15.10
N PRO A 9 -5.08 -28.28 15.35
CA PRO A 9 -5.01 -27.12 16.26
C PRO A 9 -5.59 -25.83 15.66
N VAL A 10 -6.64 -25.94 14.84
CA VAL A 10 -7.27 -24.80 14.12
C VAL A 10 -7.73 -23.70 15.08
N ALA A 11 -8.45 -24.09 16.14
CA ALA A 11 -8.95 -23.12 17.13
C ALA A 11 -7.81 -22.39 17.86
N ALA A 12 -6.69 -23.08 18.14
CA ALA A 12 -5.54 -22.49 18.79
C ALA A 12 -4.94 -21.34 17.96
N PHE A 13 -4.84 -21.48 16.63
CA PHE A 13 -4.33 -20.43 15.76
C PHE A 13 -5.29 -19.24 15.64
N LEU A 14 -6.61 -19.46 15.63
CA LEU A 14 -7.60 -18.38 15.67
C LEU A 14 -7.56 -17.63 17.00
N ILE A 15 -7.44 -18.32 18.11
CA ILE A 15 -7.29 -17.72 19.44
C ILE A 15 -5.98 -16.94 19.50
N ALA A 16 -4.87 -17.51 19.03
CA ALA A 16 -3.59 -16.81 18.99
C ALA A 16 -3.67 -15.54 18.16
N ALA A 17 -4.29 -15.54 16.99
CA ALA A 17 -4.50 -14.35 16.19
C ALA A 17 -5.35 -13.28 16.91
N ALA A 18 -6.42 -13.70 17.61
CA ALA A 18 -7.25 -12.78 18.40
C ALA A 18 -6.45 -12.17 19.57
N LEU A 19 -5.63 -12.96 20.26
CA LEU A 19 -4.76 -12.45 21.33
C LEU A 19 -3.69 -11.50 20.80
N LEU A 20 -3.09 -11.77 19.63
CA LEU A 20 -2.13 -10.89 18.98
C LEU A 20 -2.80 -9.59 18.51
N CYS A 21 -4.04 -9.65 18.03
CA CYS A 21 -4.83 -8.46 17.74
C CYS A 21 -5.04 -7.62 19.00
N ALA A 22 -5.48 -8.23 20.08
CA ALA A 22 -5.69 -7.54 21.37
C ALA A 22 -4.37 -6.94 21.91
N LEU A 23 -3.26 -7.66 21.79
CA LEU A 23 -1.95 -7.17 22.15
C LEU A 23 -1.52 -5.97 21.31
N MET A 24 -1.71 -6.04 19.99
CA MET A 24 -1.44 -4.94 19.06
C MET A 24 -2.26 -3.69 19.44
N LEU A 25 -3.57 -3.86 19.67
CA LEU A 25 -4.43 -2.77 20.11
C LEU A 25 -3.96 -2.18 21.46
N ALA A 26 -3.56 -3.00 22.41
CA ALA A 26 -3.06 -2.55 23.71
C ALA A 26 -1.73 -1.79 23.61
N LEU A 27 -0.80 -2.23 22.74
CA LEU A 27 0.52 -1.61 22.60
C LEU A 27 0.46 -0.27 21.89
N TRP A 28 -0.30 -0.17 20.79
CA TRP A 28 -0.33 1.02 19.93
C TRP A 28 -1.61 1.85 20.08
N TRP A 29 -2.41 1.65 21.15
CA TRP A 29 -3.61 2.45 21.36
C TRP A 29 -3.30 3.95 21.48
N PRO A 30 -4.04 4.82 20.78
CA PRO A 30 -5.22 4.61 19.92
C PRO A 30 -4.88 4.45 18.42
N GLY A 31 -3.70 4.08 18.05
CA GLY A 31 -3.09 4.09 16.73
C GLY A 31 -2.13 5.26 16.57
N VAL A 32 -1.40 5.28 15.47
CA VAL A 32 -0.47 6.37 15.12
C VAL A 32 -1.04 7.16 13.96
N ALA A 33 -1.25 8.46 14.13
CA ALA A 33 -1.70 9.36 13.07
C ALA A 33 -0.49 10.01 12.40
N MET A 34 -0.25 9.68 11.14
CA MET A 34 0.75 10.34 10.30
C MET A 34 0.14 11.55 9.58
N TYR A 35 0.93 12.29 8.83
CA TYR A 35 0.49 13.47 8.07
C TYR A 35 -0.79 13.20 7.26
N ASP A 36 -0.78 12.14 6.45
CA ASP A 36 -1.96 11.71 5.66
C ASP A 36 -3.18 11.43 6.55
N SER A 37 -2.96 10.89 7.76
CA SER A 37 -4.04 10.59 8.70
C SER A 37 -4.66 11.86 9.26
N VAL A 38 -3.83 12.86 9.60
CA VAL A 38 -4.27 14.16 10.13
C VAL A 38 -5.13 14.86 9.09
N ASP A 39 -4.68 14.90 7.83
CA ASP A 39 -5.44 15.48 6.72
C ASP A 39 -6.79 14.78 6.52
N GLN A 40 -6.80 13.45 6.35
CA GLN A 40 -8.02 12.68 6.10
C GLN A 40 -9.00 12.73 7.29
N TYR A 41 -8.48 12.78 8.52
CA TYR A 41 -9.33 12.97 9.70
C TYR A 41 -9.95 14.38 9.72
N GLY A 42 -9.17 15.41 9.35
CA GLY A 42 -9.68 16.76 9.18
C GLY A 42 -10.78 16.84 8.11
N GLN A 43 -10.62 16.16 6.99
CA GLN A 43 -11.65 16.03 5.95
C GLN A 43 -12.90 15.34 6.49
N ALA A 44 -12.74 14.25 7.25
CA ALA A 44 -13.85 13.52 7.86
C ALA A 44 -14.65 14.38 8.86
N LEU A 45 -13.97 15.21 9.67
CA LEU A 45 -14.60 16.13 10.61
C LEU A 45 -15.37 17.25 9.91
N ARG A 46 -14.80 17.82 8.85
CA ARG A 46 -15.43 18.92 8.09
C ARG A 46 -16.55 18.44 7.17
N GLY A 47 -16.58 17.15 6.82
CA GLY A 47 -17.45 16.61 5.78
C GLY A 47 -17.14 17.13 4.37
N ALA A 48 -15.98 17.75 4.19
CA ALA A 48 -15.44 18.26 2.92
C ALA A 48 -14.25 17.40 2.51
N PHE A 49 -14.32 16.81 1.31
CA PHE A 49 -13.38 15.80 0.84
C PHE A 49 -12.72 16.27 -0.44
N ASP A 50 -11.43 16.04 -0.57
CA ASP A 50 -10.65 16.23 -1.78
C ASP A 50 -10.03 14.92 -2.28
N ASP A 51 -9.33 14.97 -3.41
CA ASP A 51 -8.73 13.81 -4.07
C ASP A 51 -7.20 13.74 -3.92
N TRP A 52 -6.59 14.58 -3.06
CA TRP A 52 -5.16 14.44 -2.75
C TRP A 52 -4.85 13.04 -2.22
N HIS A 53 -5.71 12.56 -1.35
CA HIS A 53 -5.82 11.15 -1.03
C HIS A 53 -7.18 10.62 -1.52
N PRO A 54 -7.26 9.36 -1.99
CA PRO A 54 -8.56 8.81 -2.37
C PRO A 54 -9.59 8.98 -1.23
N PRO A 55 -10.76 9.62 -1.47
CA PRO A 55 -11.67 10.08 -0.42
C PRO A 55 -12.38 8.96 0.34
N VAL A 56 -12.29 7.72 -0.14
CA VAL A 56 -13.02 6.58 0.43
C VAL A 56 -12.62 6.30 1.87
N MET A 57 -11.34 6.44 2.23
CA MET A 57 -10.88 6.25 3.60
C MET A 57 -11.43 7.34 4.52
N ALA A 58 -11.32 8.62 4.13
CA ALA A 58 -11.85 9.73 4.92
C ALA A 58 -13.38 9.64 5.10
N ARG A 59 -14.11 9.20 4.07
CA ARG A 59 -15.57 8.95 4.15
C ARG A 59 -15.92 7.78 5.07
N LEU A 60 -15.16 6.68 5.01
CA LEU A 60 -15.35 5.60 5.97
C LEU A 60 -15.08 6.10 7.40
N TRP A 61 -14.05 6.92 7.57
CA TRP A 61 -13.72 7.51 8.87
C TRP A 61 -14.87 8.39 9.37
N SER A 62 -15.47 9.25 8.52
CA SER A 62 -16.62 10.07 8.92
C SER A 62 -17.83 9.24 9.39
N VAL A 63 -18.03 8.04 8.82
CA VAL A 63 -19.07 7.12 9.30
C VAL A 63 -18.68 6.51 10.65
N LEU A 64 -17.43 6.14 10.84
CA LEU A 64 -16.94 5.55 12.08
C LEU A 64 -16.91 6.56 13.24
N LEU A 65 -16.78 7.86 12.95
CA LEU A 65 -16.90 8.94 13.95
C LEU A 65 -18.29 9.01 14.61
N LEU A 66 -19.32 8.42 13.99
CA LEU A 66 -20.63 8.27 14.62
C LEU A 66 -20.58 7.30 15.82
N LEU A 67 -19.56 6.48 15.91
CA LEU A 67 -19.36 5.49 16.98
C LEU A 67 -18.35 5.97 18.03
N TRP A 68 -17.26 6.59 17.56
CA TRP A 68 -16.15 6.99 18.43
C TRP A 68 -15.24 8.03 17.74
N ASP A 69 -14.86 9.08 18.45
CA ASP A 69 -13.97 10.14 17.96
C ASP A 69 -12.51 9.69 17.86
N GLY A 70 -11.72 10.41 17.05
CA GLY A 70 -10.29 10.21 16.89
C GLY A 70 -9.91 9.10 15.93
N GLN A 71 -8.66 8.64 16.01
CA GLN A 71 -8.11 7.62 15.12
C GLN A 71 -8.43 6.18 15.53
N ALA A 72 -8.87 5.94 16.77
CA ALA A 72 -9.10 4.61 17.29
C ALA A 72 -10.06 3.74 16.45
N PRO A 73 -11.18 4.22 15.91
CA PRO A 73 -12.08 3.40 15.09
C PRO A 73 -11.40 2.83 13.85
N MET A 74 -10.59 3.65 13.16
CA MET A 74 -9.85 3.22 11.98
C MET A 74 -8.75 2.23 12.36
N PHE A 75 -8.04 2.48 13.47
CA PHE A 75 -7.03 1.55 13.98
C PHE A 75 -7.61 0.19 14.34
N VAL A 76 -8.75 0.16 15.02
CA VAL A 76 -9.46 -1.09 15.36
C VAL A 76 -9.85 -1.85 14.08
N LEU A 77 -10.40 -1.14 13.09
CA LEU A 77 -10.81 -1.76 11.83
C LEU A 77 -9.61 -2.39 11.11
N GLN A 78 -8.51 -1.65 10.93
CA GLN A 78 -7.34 -2.18 10.21
C GLN A 78 -6.65 -3.31 10.96
N ALA A 79 -6.53 -3.23 12.30
CA ALA A 79 -6.01 -4.31 13.13
C ALA A 79 -6.89 -5.57 13.05
N ALA A 80 -8.20 -5.41 13.09
CA ALA A 80 -9.15 -6.52 12.94
C ALA A 80 -9.02 -7.20 11.56
N LEU A 81 -8.96 -6.44 10.47
CA LEU A 81 -8.78 -6.97 9.13
C LEU A 81 -7.45 -7.71 8.97
N TYR A 82 -6.36 -7.12 9.48
CA TYR A 82 -5.03 -7.69 9.45
C TYR A 82 -4.96 -9.05 10.16
N TRP A 83 -5.40 -9.09 11.43
CA TRP A 83 -5.33 -10.31 12.23
C TRP A 83 -6.38 -11.34 11.83
N LEU A 84 -7.55 -10.92 11.32
CA LEU A 84 -8.52 -11.82 10.69
C LEU A 84 -7.88 -12.54 9.49
N GLY A 85 -7.21 -11.79 8.62
CA GLY A 85 -6.53 -12.35 7.45
C GLY A 85 -5.46 -13.36 7.83
N LEU A 86 -4.49 -12.95 8.67
CA LEU A 86 -3.40 -13.81 9.12
C LEU A 86 -3.91 -15.02 9.91
N GLY A 87 -4.90 -14.83 10.79
CA GLY A 87 -5.50 -15.91 11.58
C GLY A 87 -6.19 -16.96 10.71
N LEU A 88 -6.95 -16.54 9.69
CA LEU A 88 -7.60 -17.47 8.77
C LEU A 88 -6.59 -18.20 7.88
N VAL A 89 -5.52 -17.53 7.41
CA VAL A 89 -4.43 -18.20 6.69
C VAL A 89 -3.77 -19.24 7.57
N ALA A 90 -3.37 -18.86 8.80
CA ALA A 90 -2.73 -19.77 9.74
C ALA A 90 -3.64 -20.97 10.10
N ALA A 91 -4.91 -20.72 10.38
CA ALA A 91 -5.87 -21.77 10.68
C ALA A 91 -6.10 -22.72 9.48
N ALA A 92 -6.13 -22.18 8.26
CA ALA A 92 -6.26 -22.98 7.04
C ALA A 92 -5.00 -23.85 6.80
N LEU A 93 -3.79 -23.31 7.00
CA LEU A 93 -2.54 -24.07 6.92
C LEU A 93 -2.45 -25.16 8.01
N ALA A 94 -2.84 -24.85 9.25
CA ALA A 94 -2.87 -25.84 10.32
C ALA A 94 -3.84 -26.99 10.03
N ARG A 95 -4.97 -26.70 9.39
CA ARG A 95 -5.92 -27.69 8.93
C ARG A 95 -5.36 -28.57 7.80
N ASP A 96 -4.49 -28.02 6.97
CA ASP A 96 -3.79 -28.68 5.86
C ASP A 96 -2.46 -29.33 6.28
N ASP A 97 -2.34 -29.69 7.58
CA ASP A 97 -1.18 -30.37 8.20
C ASP A 97 0.16 -29.58 8.08
N ALA A 98 0.10 -28.24 7.98
CA ALA A 98 1.26 -27.35 7.94
C ALA A 98 1.33 -26.40 9.16
N PRO A 99 1.35 -26.91 10.43
CA PRO A 99 1.29 -26.06 11.63
C PRO A 99 2.53 -25.18 11.82
N ARG A 100 3.68 -25.58 11.28
CA ARG A 100 4.90 -24.74 11.32
C ARG A 100 4.75 -23.52 10.40
N ALA A 101 4.18 -23.68 9.22
CA ALA A 101 3.88 -22.55 8.33
C ALA A 101 2.80 -21.65 8.94
N ALA A 102 1.78 -22.23 9.59
CA ALA A 102 0.78 -21.46 10.33
C ALA A 102 1.41 -20.60 11.44
N ALA A 103 2.32 -21.17 12.24
CA ALA A 103 3.04 -20.43 13.27
C ALA A 103 3.93 -19.32 12.68
N ALA A 104 4.62 -19.62 11.57
CA ALA A 104 5.46 -18.62 10.89
C ALA A 104 4.65 -17.43 10.37
N VAL A 105 3.44 -17.64 9.84
CA VAL A 105 2.55 -16.56 9.39
C VAL A 105 2.18 -15.63 10.54
N LEU A 106 1.76 -16.18 11.69
CA LEU A 106 1.43 -15.34 12.85
C LEU A 106 2.67 -14.65 13.45
N ALA A 107 3.81 -15.35 13.50
CA ALA A 107 5.06 -14.80 14.00
C ALA A 107 5.57 -13.63 13.14
N LEU A 108 5.51 -13.76 11.80
CA LEU A 108 5.85 -12.67 10.89
C LEU A 108 4.93 -11.48 11.09
N GLY A 109 3.60 -11.70 11.14
CA GLY A 109 2.64 -10.62 11.39
C GLY A 109 2.82 -9.93 12.75
N ALA A 110 3.36 -10.63 13.75
CA ALA A 110 3.61 -10.08 15.08
C ALA A 110 4.95 -9.34 15.21
N LEU A 111 5.81 -9.38 14.18
CA LEU A 111 7.05 -8.60 14.22
C LEU A 111 6.75 -7.11 14.37
N PRO A 112 7.42 -6.39 15.29
CA PRO A 112 7.18 -4.96 15.50
C PRO A 112 7.33 -4.09 14.25
N LEU A 113 8.11 -4.52 13.28
CA LEU A 113 8.20 -3.87 11.98
C LEU A 113 6.85 -3.86 11.24
N PHE A 114 6.21 -5.02 11.07
CA PHE A 114 4.95 -5.13 10.32
C PHE A 114 3.75 -4.68 11.16
N ALA A 115 3.71 -5.05 12.44
CA ALA A 115 2.66 -4.62 13.36
C ALA A 115 2.69 -3.11 13.60
N GLY A 116 3.88 -2.49 13.67
CA GLY A 116 4.04 -1.04 13.83
C GLY A 116 3.55 -0.27 12.61
N TRP A 117 3.89 -0.68 11.38
CA TRP A 117 3.33 -0.08 10.18
C TRP A 117 1.82 -0.31 10.06
N GLN A 118 1.34 -1.46 10.53
CA GLN A 118 -0.10 -1.72 10.58
C GLN A 118 -0.81 -0.94 11.70
N ALA A 119 -0.08 -0.39 12.68
CA ALA A 119 -0.62 0.50 13.71
C ALA A 119 -0.72 1.97 13.23
N ALA A 120 0.02 2.35 12.20
CA ALA A 120 -0.14 3.65 11.55
C ALA A 120 -1.48 3.68 10.79
N VAL A 121 -2.32 4.68 11.09
CA VAL A 121 -3.65 4.83 10.49
C VAL A 121 -3.50 5.41 9.07
N LEU A 122 -3.12 4.58 8.13
CA LEU A 122 -2.81 4.94 6.75
C LEU A 122 -3.66 4.16 5.76
N LYS A 123 -3.87 4.75 4.59
CA LYS A 123 -4.48 4.08 3.43
C LYS A 123 -3.78 2.77 3.07
N ASP A 124 -2.46 2.73 3.23
CA ASP A 124 -1.62 1.55 2.99
C ASP A 124 -1.92 0.40 3.97
N ALA A 125 -2.05 0.71 5.25
CA ALA A 125 -2.43 -0.25 6.28
C ALA A 125 -3.86 -0.77 6.09
N GLN A 126 -4.78 0.10 5.68
CA GLN A 126 -6.15 -0.27 5.31
C GLN A 126 -6.17 -1.21 4.10
N MET A 127 -5.42 -0.88 3.05
CA MET A 127 -5.27 -1.71 1.84
C MET A 127 -4.71 -3.09 2.20
N ALA A 128 -3.59 -3.13 2.94
CA ALA A 128 -2.93 -4.37 3.32
C ALA A 128 -3.85 -5.25 4.18
N GLY A 129 -4.51 -4.68 5.19
CA GLY A 129 -5.48 -5.37 6.04
C GLY A 129 -6.64 -5.97 5.25
N ALA A 130 -7.23 -5.21 4.33
CA ALA A 130 -8.32 -5.66 3.48
C ALA A 130 -7.89 -6.81 2.54
N MET A 131 -6.73 -6.71 1.91
CA MET A 131 -6.18 -7.76 1.04
C MET A 131 -5.84 -9.03 1.83
N LEU A 132 -5.27 -8.91 3.03
CA LEU A 132 -5.00 -10.04 3.92
C LEU A 132 -6.29 -10.72 4.36
N ALA A 133 -7.33 -9.96 4.75
CA ALA A 133 -8.63 -10.51 5.11
C ALA A 133 -9.28 -11.25 3.94
N ALA A 134 -9.25 -10.67 2.73
CA ALA A 134 -9.74 -11.31 1.51
C ALA A 134 -9.01 -12.62 1.21
N THR A 135 -7.67 -12.60 1.33
CA THR A 135 -6.81 -13.78 1.16
C THR A 135 -7.11 -14.85 2.20
N GLY A 136 -7.21 -14.48 3.47
CA GLY A 136 -7.51 -15.41 4.56
C GLY A 136 -8.86 -16.10 4.39
N LEU A 137 -9.89 -15.34 4.03
CA LEU A 137 -11.22 -15.91 3.72
C LEU A 137 -11.14 -16.90 2.56
N ALA A 138 -10.46 -16.55 1.48
CA ALA A 138 -10.31 -17.47 0.35
C ALA A 138 -9.50 -18.72 0.70
N CYS A 139 -8.39 -18.59 1.44
CA CYS A 139 -7.58 -19.71 1.93
C CYS A 139 -8.39 -20.66 2.80
N TRP A 140 -9.26 -20.13 3.66
CA TRP A 140 -10.14 -20.92 4.52
C TRP A 140 -10.99 -21.93 3.76
N TRP A 141 -11.52 -21.54 2.60
CA TRP A 141 -12.34 -22.43 1.77
C TRP A 141 -11.52 -23.26 0.79
N ARG A 142 -10.53 -22.64 0.14
CA ARG A 142 -9.80 -23.29 -0.97
C ARG A 142 -8.83 -24.38 -0.51
N LEU A 143 -8.09 -24.17 0.58
CA LEU A 143 -7.22 -25.20 1.15
C LEU A 143 -8.01 -26.40 1.73
N ALA A 144 -9.33 -26.22 1.96
CA ALA A 144 -10.21 -27.32 2.30
C ALA A 144 -10.78 -28.06 1.08
N GLY A 145 -10.41 -27.68 -0.14
CA GLY A 145 -11.01 -28.20 -1.36
C GLY A 145 -12.49 -27.85 -1.54
N ARG A 146 -13.00 -26.85 -0.79
CA ARG A 146 -14.40 -26.45 -0.80
C ARG A 146 -14.64 -25.29 -1.77
N ARG A 147 -15.84 -25.25 -2.34
CA ARG A 147 -16.29 -24.10 -3.13
C ARG A 147 -16.47 -22.88 -2.23
N LEU A 148 -16.10 -21.72 -2.72
CA LEU A 148 -16.32 -20.45 -2.04
C LEU A 148 -17.84 -20.13 -2.00
N PRO A 149 -18.45 -19.95 -0.81
CA PRO A 149 -19.84 -19.53 -0.70
C PRO A 149 -20.04 -18.14 -1.31
N LEU A 150 -21.23 -17.88 -1.86
CA LEU A 150 -21.55 -16.60 -2.50
C LEU A 150 -21.31 -15.40 -1.58
N LEU A 151 -21.77 -15.48 -0.32
CA LEU A 151 -21.56 -14.39 0.67
C LEU A 151 -20.08 -14.15 0.97
N ALA A 152 -19.28 -15.22 1.11
CA ALA A 152 -17.84 -15.06 1.31
C ALA A 152 -17.18 -14.46 0.05
N GLY A 153 -17.61 -14.88 -1.14
CA GLY A 153 -17.15 -14.29 -2.41
C GLY A 153 -17.50 -12.82 -2.53
N ALA A 154 -18.71 -12.43 -2.18
CA ALA A 154 -19.15 -11.05 -2.18
C ALA A 154 -18.34 -10.18 -1.18
N PHE A 155 -18.06 -10.71 0.01
CA PHE A 155 -17.26 -10.01 1.00
C PHE A 155 -15.79 -9.87 0.58
N ILE A 156 -15.18 -10.92 -0.02
CA ILE A 156 -13.86 -10.83 -0.64
C ILE A 156 -13.83 -9.76 -1.73
N ALA A 157 -14.84 -9.72 -2.61
CA ALA A 157 -14.92 -8.71 -3.65
C ALA A 157 -15.01 -7.29 -3.06
N LEU A 158 -15.83 -7.09 -2.02
CA LEU A 158 -15.94 -5.82 -1.32
C LEU A 158 -14.59 -5.38 -0.71
N LEU A 159 -13.86 -6.29 -0.05
CA LEU A 159 -12.56 -5.98 0.53
C LEU A 159 -11.52 -5.61 -0.55
N LEU A 160 -11.51 -6.30 -1.70
CA LEU A 160 -10.60 -5.99 -2.80
C LEU A 160 -10.97 -4.65 -3.48
N VAL A 161 -12.27 -4.35 -3.67
CA VAL A 161 -12.73 -3.05 -4.17
C VAL A 161 -12.33 -1.95 -3.20
N TYR A 162 -12.57 -2.12 -1.89
CA TYR A 162 -12.12 -1.17 -0.87
C TYR A 162 -10.61 -0.92 -0.95
N ALA A 163 -9.79 -1.97 -1.02
CA ALA A 163 -8.34 -1.87 -1.13
C ALA A 163 -7.89 -1.06 -2.36
N THR A 164 -8.59 -1.18 -3.49
CA THR A 164 -8.27 -0.40 -4.71
C THR A 164 -8.75 1.03 -4.64
N LEU A 165 -9.82 1.30 -3.90
CA LEU A 165 -10.38 2.65 -3.75
C LEU A 165 -9.64 3.49 -2.72
N VAL A 166 -8.98 2.88 -1.73
CA VAL A 166 -8.17 3.63 -0.76
C VAL A 166 -6.76 3.93 -1.28
N ARG A 167 -6.28 3.18 -2.31
CA ARG A 167 -4.97 3.43 -2.91
C ARG A 167 -4.94 3.04 -4.38
N ALA A 168 -4.64 4.01 -5.25
CA ALA A 168 -4.73 3.82 -6.71
C ALA A 168 -3.85 2.67 -7.24
N ASN A 169 -2.60 2.56 -6.79
CA ASN A 169 -1.72 1.46 -7.21
C ASN A 169 -2.08 0.10 -6.57
N GLY A 170 -2.97 0.07 -5.58
CA GLY A 170 -3.51 -1.18 -5.01
C GLY A 170 -4.15 -2.10 -6.05
N VAL A 171 -4.59 -1.56 -7.21
CA VAL A 171 -5.12 -2.35 -8.31
C VAL A 171 -4.13 -3.41 -8.81
N PHE A 172 -2.84 -3.12 -8.81
CA PHE A 172 -1.81 -4.05 -9.27
C PHE A 172 -1.65 -5.28 -8.36
N ALA A 173 -2.02 -5.16 -7.09
CA ALA A 173 -2.13 -6.29 -6.17
C ALA A 173 -3.52 -6.94 -6.19
N ALA A 174 -4.58 -6.13 -6.15
CA ALA A 174 -5.95 -6.61 -6.02
C ALA A 174 -6.44 -7.34 -7.27
N ALA A 175 -6.07 -6.91 -8.48
CA ALA A 175 -6.50 -7.58 -9.71
C ALA A 175 -5.95 -9.02 -9.84
N PRO A 176 -4.65 -9.32 -9.62
CA PRO A 176 -4.18 -10.70 -9.58
C PRO A 176 -4.83 -11.50 -8.45
N LEU A 177 -5.04 -10.91 -7.26
CA LEU A 177 -5.77 -11.57 -6.17
C LEU A 177 -7.19 -11.93 -6.60
N ALA A 178 -7.95 -10.99 -7.14
CA ALA A 178 -9.30 -11.22 -7.64
C ALA A 178 -9.31 -12.35 -8.69
N CYS A 179 -8.44 -12.27 -9.69
CA CYS A 179 -8.29 -13.31 -10.71
C CYS A 179 -8.03 -14.69 -10.10
N GLY A 180 -7.04 -14.78 -9.21
CA GLY A 180 -6.65 -16.04 -8.58
C GLY A 180 -7.67 -16.56 -7.59
N LEU A 181 -8.28 -15.70 -6.75
CA LEU A 181 -9.24 -16.09 -5.73
C LEU A 181 -10.61 -16.44 -6.31
N PHE A 182 -11.04 -15.86 -7.42
CA PHE A 182 -12.30 -16.18 -8.09
C PHE A 182 -12.16 -17.22 -9.22
N GLY A 183 -10.96 -17.77 -9.42
CA GLY A 183 -10.81 -18.96 -10.26
C GLY A 183 -10.70 -18.71 -11.76
N TRP A 184 -10.13 -17.55 -12.20
CA TRP A 184 -9.74 -17.34 -13.61
C TRP A 184 -8.92 -18.51 -14.19
N LEU A 185 -8.44 -19.37 -13.30
CA LEU A 185 -7.69 -20.58 -13.60
C LEU A 185 -8.49 -21.59 -14.43
N GLY A 186 -9.82 -21.47 -14.48
CA GLY A 186 -10.66 -22.16 -15.47
C GLY A 186 -10.38 -21.75 -16.91
N VAL A 187 -9.81 -20.56 -17.13
CA VAL A 187 -9.38 -20.09 -18.44
C VAL A 187 -8.06 -20.76 -18.81
N ARG A 188 -8.11 -21.70 -19.76
CA ARG A 188 -6.95 -22.53 -20.13
C ARG A 188 -5.87 -21.76 -20.91
N ARG A 189 -6.27 -20.74 -21.69
CA ARG A 189 -5.37 -19.96 -22.55
C ARG A 189 -4.66 -18.87 -21.75
N PRO A 190 -3.31 -18.76 -21.78
CA PRO A 190 -2.58 -17.71 -21.06
C PRO A 190 -2.97 -16.30 -21.55
N VAL A 191 -3.21 -16.13 -22.84
CA VAL A 191 -3.70 -14.85 -23.41
C VAL A 191 -5.04 -14.45 -22.79
N GLY A 192 -5.97 -15.39 -22.60
CA GLY A 192 -7.25 -15.11 -21.94
C GLY A 192 -7.08 -14.68 -20.47
N ARG A 193 -6.11 -15.27 -19.76
CA ARG A 193 -5.79 -14.85 -18.38
C ARG A 193 -5.20 -13.44 -18.35
N ALA A 194 -4.26 -13.15 -19.23
CA ALA A 194 -3.69 -11.82 -19.36
C ALA A 194 -4.77 -10.78 -19.72
N ALA A 195 -5.66 -11.10 -20.65
CA ALA A 195 -6.76 -10.22 -21.03
C ALA A 195 -7.72 -9.91 -19.87
N ILE A 196 -8.05 -10.91 -19.02
CA ILE A 196 -8.88 -10.71 -17.83
C ILE A 196 -8.15 -9.80 -16.83
N LEU A 197 -6.87 -10.05 -16.56
CA LEU A 197 -6.08 -9.24 -15.64
C LEU A 197 -6.00 -7.78 -16.12
N LEU A 198 -5.63 -7.57 -17.37
CA LEU A 198 -5.54 -6.24 -17.96
C LEU A 198 -6.91 -5.54 -18.01
N GLY A 199 -7.99 -6.30 -18.31
CA GLY A 199 -9.35 -5.79 -18.28
C GLY A 199 -9.77 -5.34 -16.88
N LEU A 200 -9.44 -6.09 -15.82
CA LEU A 200 -9.72 -5.70 -14.44
C LEU A 200 -8.92 -4.46 -14.02
N VAL A 201 -7.63 -4.40 -14.38
CA VAL A 201 -6.80 -3.21 -14.12
C VAL A 201 -7.39 -2.00 -14.82
N ALA A 202 -7.67 -2.10 -16.12
CA ALA A 202 -8.26 -1.01 -16.89
C ALA A 202 -9.61 -0.57 -16.32
N LEU A 203 -10.51 -1.54 -16.05
CA LEU A 203 -11.82 -1.25 -15.45
C LEU A 203 -11.69 -0.47 -14.14
N THR A 204 -10.77 -0.88 -13.27
CA THR A 204 -10.55 -0.22 -11.96
C THR A 204 -10.00 1.19 -12.16
N LEU A 205 -8.99 1.37 -13.02
CA LEU A 205 -8.40 2.68 -13.30
C LEU A 205 -9.41 3.67 -13.90
N PHE A 206 -10.36 3.19 -14.72
CA PHE A 206 -11.44 4.02 -15.23
C PHE A 206 -12.58 4.24 -14.24
N ALA A 207 -12.90 3.23 -13.41
CA ALA A 207 -13.99 3.31 -12.45
C ALA A 207 -13.64 4.14 -11.21
N ALA A 208 -12.39 4.09 -10.73
CA ALA A 208 -11.98 4.78 -9.51
C ALA A 208 -12.20 6.31 -9.57
N PRO A 209 -11.80 7.05 -10.62
CA PRO A 209 -12.13 8.48 -10.75
C PRO A 209 -13.62 8.75 -10.76
N VAL A 210 -14.40 7.92 -11.48
CA VAL A 210 -15.87 8.06 -11.52
C VAL A 210 -16.47 7.87 -10.12
N ILE A 211 -16.01 6.88 -9.38
CA ILE A 211 -16.45 6.62 -8.01
C ILE A 211 -16.07 7.80 -7.11
N ASN A 212 -14.81 8.26 -7.18
CA ASN A 212 -14.28 9.31 -6.31
C ASN A 212 -14.88 10.69 -6.56
N HIS A 213 -15.30 11.00 -7.82
CA HIS A 213 -15.82 12.33 -8.15
C HIS A 213 -17.33 12.38 -8.41
N ARG A 214 -17.97 11.24 -8.78
CA ARG A 214 -19.40 11.20 -9.08
C ARG A 214 -20.23 10.54 -7.99
N ILE A 215 -19.72 9.45 -7.40
CA ILE A 215 -20.43 8.71 -6.34
C ILE A 215 -20.04 9.27 -4.96
N PHE A 216 -18.75 9.53 -4.77
CA PHE A 216 -18.20 10.17 -3.59
C PHE A 216 -17.61 11.54 -3.97
N PRO A 217 -18.44 12.59 -4.15
CA PRO A 217 -17.96 13.88 -4.64
C PRO A 217 -16.80 14.39 -3.79
N ALA A 218 -15.64 14.54 -4.44
CA ALA A 218 -14.42 15.10 -3.87
C ALA A 218 -13.95 16.26 -4.74
N GLU A 219 -13.34 17.26 -4.13
CA GLU A 219 -12.71 18.38 -4.82
C GLU A 219 -11.45 17.89 -5.56
N GLU A 220 -11.26 18.37 -6.79
CA GLU A 220 -10.09 18.04 -7.60
C GLU A 220 -8.89 18.90 -7.15
N THR A 221 -7.88 18.29 -6.53
CA THR A 221 -6.63 18.98 -6.13
C THR A 221 -5.59 19.01 -7.25
N GLY A 222 -5.79 18.17 -8.26
CA GLY A 222 -4.81 18.00 -9.34
C GLY A 222 -3.65 17.08 -8.97
N VAL A 223 -3.82 16.20 -7.99
CA VAL A 223 -2.79 15.23 -7.54
C VAL A 223 -2.16 14.43 -8.70
N ALA A 224 -2.91 14.17 -9.77
CA ALA A 224 -2.39 13.49 -10.95
C ALA A 224 -1.20 14.23 -11.62
N ARG A 225 -1.06 15.54 -11.39
CA ARG A 225 0.05 16.36 -11.92
C ARG A 225 1.35 16.17 -11.15
N SER A 226 1.31 15.63 -9.92
CA SER A 226 2.51 15.39 -9.11
C SER A 226 3.52 14.48 -9.81
N LEU A 227 3.03 13.44 -10.51
CA LEU A 227 3.90 12.52 -11.26
C LEU A 227 4.67 13.23 -12.40
N PRO A 228 4.02 13.92 -13.37
CA PRO A 228 4.77 14.64 -14.40
C PRO A 228 5.67 15.75 -13.84
N VAL A 229 5.29 16.44 -12.78
CA VAL A 229 6.14 17.46 -12.13
C VAL A 229 7.41 16.81 -11.58
N PHE A 230 7.26 15.72 -10.83
CA PHE A 230 8.39 15.00 -10.23
C PHE A 230 9.35 14.44 -11.30
N ASP A 231 8.81 13.83 -12.34
CA ASP A 231 9.59 13.26 -13.43
C ASP A 231 10.32 14.35 -14.25
N LEU A 232 9.66 15.48 -14.55
CA LEU A 232 10.27 16.62 -15.24
C LEU A 232 11.41 17.21 -14.41
N ALA A 233 11.23 17.38 -13.09
CA ALA A 233 12.28 17.81 -12.20
C ALA A 233 13.48 16.83 -12.19
N GLY A 234 13.21 15.52 -12.16
CA GLY A 234 14.23 14.49 -12.22
C GLY A 234 14.98 14.43 -13.56
N ILE A 235 14.28 14.60 -14.67
CA ILE A 235 14.87 14.70 -16.01
C ILE A 235 15.77 15.96 -16.11
N ALA A 236 15.27 17.11 -15.62
CA ALA A 236 16.03 18.38 -15.63
C ALA A 236 17.29 18.27 -14.75
N HIS A 237 17.19 17.64 -13.58
CA HIS A 237 18.35 17.37 -12.74
C HIS A 237 19.38 16.49 -13.44
N GLY A 238 18.95 15.38 -14.09
CA GLY A 238 19.85 14.40 -14.69
C GLY A 238 20.45 14.78 -16.05
N ALA A 239 19.74 15.60 -16.86
CA ALA A 239 20.13 15.96 -18.22
C ALA A 239 20.34 17.45 -18.43
N GLY A 240 20.13 18.28 -17.41
CA GLY A 240 20.26 19.75 -17.45
C GLY A 240 18.96 20.46 -17.84
N PRO A 241 18.95 21.82 -17.74
CA PRO A 241 17.74 22.63 -17.92
C PRO A 241 17.13 22.55 -19.33
N GLU A 242 17.94 22.24 -20.36
CA GLU A 242 17.45 22.10 -21.73
C GLU A 242 16.56 20.87 -21.92
N ALA A 243 16.65 19.87 -21.03
CA ALA A 243 15.84 18.68 -21.05
C ALA A 243 14.40 18.87 -20.57
N ALA A 244 14.16 19.93 -19.79
CA ALA A 244 12.83 20.32 -19.33
C ALA A 244 12.62 21.82 -19.57
N PRO A 245 12.38 22.25 -20.83
CA PRO A 245 12.31 23.67 -21.20
C PRO A 245 11.18 24.45 -20.52
N LEU A 246 10.22 23.77 -19.90
CA LEU A 246 9.20 24.38 -19.06
C LEU A 246 9.75 24.96 -17.75
N LEU A 247 10.97 24.55 -17.34
CA LEU A 247 11.64 25.09 -16.17
C LEU A 247 12.70 26.12 -16.63
N PRO A 248 12.43 27.43 -16.54
CA PRO A 248 13.36 28.45 -16.97
C PRO A 248 14.72 28.31 -16.26
N PRO A 249 15.84 28.74 -16.88
CA PRO A 249 17.17 28.57 -16.31
C PRO A 249 17.32 29.10 -14.87
N ALA A 250 16.64 30.20 -14.55
CA ALA A 250 16.66 30.78 -13.19
C ALA A 250 15.92 29.88 -12.18
N ALA A 251 14.78 29.30 -12.57
CA ALA A 251 14.02 28.36 -11.72
C ALA A 251 14.81 27.05 -11.55
N TRP A 252 15.44 26.55 -12.62
CA TRP A 252 16.30 25.37 -12.53
C TRP A 252 17.50 25.61 -11.60
N GLN A 253 18.19 26.75 -11.71
CA GLN A 253 19.30 27.12 -10.80
C GLN A 253 18.83 27.20 -9.34
N ALA A 254 17.63 27.78 -9.11
CA ALA A 254 17.06 27.84 -7.77
C ALA A 254 16.70 26.45 -7.23
N MET A 255 16.16 25.56 -8.08
CA MET A 255 15.86 24.17 -7.73
C MET A 255 17.11 23.42 -7.29
N GLU A 256 18.21 23.53 -8.06
CA GLU A 256 19.49 22.90 -7.72
C GLU A 256 20.11 23.50 -6.45
N ALA A 257 20.14 24.84 -6.35
CA ALA A 257 20.75 25.54 -5.21
C ALA A 257 20.03 25.26 -3.88
N ARG A 258 18.71 25.04 -3.91
CA ARG A 258 17.91 24.72 -2.74
C ARG A 258 17.80 23.21 -2.48
N HIS A 259 18.42 22.37 -3.32
CA HIS A 259 18.28 20.91 -3.24
C HIS A 259 16.82 20.44 -3.23
N CYS A 260 16.00 21.02 -4.10
CA CYS A 260 14.57 20.73 -4.19
C CYS A 260 14.29 19.31 -4.70
N TYR A 261 15.17 18.80 -5.56
CA TYR A 261 15.00 17.46 -6.12
C TYR A 261 15.73 16.42 -5.27
N THR A 262 15.02 15.36 -4.95
CA THR A 262 15.56 14.08 -4.49
C THR A 262 14.82 12.96 -5.21
N PRO A 263 15.51 11.90 -5.64
CA PRO A 263 14.81 10.78 -6.30
C PRO A 263 14.00 9.93 -5.35
N PHE A 264 14.13 10.12 -4.03
CA PHE A 264 13.52 9.24 -3.04
C PHE A 264 12.04 9.55 -2.79
N PHE A 265 11.66 10.82 -2.80
CA PHE A 265 10.28 11.25 -2.54
C PHE A 265 10.05 12.64 -3.15
N TRP A 266 8.79 12.94 -3.42
CA TRP A 266 8.40 14.18 -4.10
C TRP A 266 8.13 15.35 -3.16
N ASP A 267 7.95 15.10 -1.86
CA ASP A 267 7.48 16.07 -0.86
C ASP A 267 8.18 17.44 -0.88
N PRO A 268 9.51 17.55 -1.13
CA PRO A 268 10.14 18.88 -1.24
C PRO A 268 9.52 19.79 -2.31
N LEU A 269 8.98 19.21 -3.39
CA LEU A 269 8.35 19.95 -4.49
C LEU A 269 6.92 20.41 -4.14
N ALA A 270 6.32 19.88 -3.08
CA ALA A 270 5.02 20.28 -2.54
C ALA A 270 5.15 21.28 -1.37
N ASP A 271 6.33 21.46 -0.81
CA ASP A 271 6.57 22.33 0.35
C ASP A 271 6.56 23.81 -0.06
N GLU A 272 5.52 24.52 0.36
CA GLU A 272 5.33 25.97 0.11
C GLU A 272 6.54 26.81 0.55
N ALA A 273 7.12 26.50 1.69
CA ALA A 273 8.23 27.25 2.24
C ALA A 273 9.55 26.95 1.53
N HIS A 274 9.63 25.84 0.80
CA HIS A 274 10.90 25.37 0.25
C HIS A 274 10.93 25.37 -1.28
N CYS A 275 10.16 24.55 -1.95
CA CYS A 275 10.37 24.27 -3.38
C CYS A 275 9.09 24.20 -4.23
N GLN A 276 7.93 24.52 -3.69
CA GLN A 276 6.65 24.49 -4.42
C GLN A 276 6.69 25.36 -5.70
N PHE A 277 7.55 26.39 -5.75
CA PHE A 277 7.75 27.21 -6.94
C PHE A 277 8.11 26.38 -8.20
N VAL A 278 8.71 25.19 -8.05
CA VAL A 278 9.05 24.31 -9.17
C VAL A 278 7.76 23.76 -9.79
N GLN A 279 6.86 23.25 -8.94
CA GLN A 279 5.54 22.80 -9.37
C GLN A 279 4.75 23.92 -10.01
N GLU A 280 4.65 25.08 -9.34
CA GLU A 280 3.92 26.25 -9.83
C GLU A 280 4.46 26.70 -11.19
N THR A 281 5.79 26.80 -11.35
CA THR A 281 6.40 27.18 -12.62
C THR A 281 6.05 26.20 -13.74
N LEU A 282 6.14 24.89 -13.50
CA LEU A 282 5.82 23.87 -14.50
C LEU A 282 4.33 23.91 -14.90
N GLU A 283 3.44 24.09 -13.94
CA GLU A 283 1.99 24.15 -14.17
C GLU A 283 1.57 25.46 -14.85
N GLU A 284 2.23 26.59 -14.55
CA GLU A 284 2.00 27.86 -15.26
C GLU A 284 2.46 27.81 -16.71
N GLN A 285 3.60 27.19 -17.00
CA GLN A 285 4.13 27.08 -18.36
C GLN A 285 3.37 26.08 -19.23
N ALA A 286 2.81 25.04 -18.60
CA ALA A 286 2.03 24.00 -19.29
C ALA A 286 0.79 23.60 -18.48
N PRO A 287 -0.30 24.40 -18.52
CA PRO A 287 -1.48 24.09 -17.73
C PRO A 287 -2.21 22.84 -18.22
N GLY A 288 -2.75 22.08 -17.26
CA GLY A 288 -3.61 20.94 -17.50
C GLY A 288 -2.98 19.83 -18.33
N ALA A 289 -3.61 19.45 -19.46
CA ALA A 289 -3.14 18.36 -20.33
C ALA A 289 -1.78 18.64 -21.01
N ALA A 290 -1.38 19.90 -21.15
CA ALA A 290 -0.12 20.28 -21.77
C ALA A 290 1.07 19.80 -20.95
N LEU A 291 0.97 19.74 -19.61
CA LEU A 291 2.00 19.22 -18.73
C LEU A 291 2.32 17.73 -19.01
N PHE A 292 1.27 16.92 -19.22
CA PHE A 292 1.43 15.50 -19.57
C PHE A 292 2.08 15.32 -20.94
N GLY A 293 1.75 16.20 -21.91
CA GLY A 293 2.40 16.21 -23.23
C GLY A 293 3.89 16.52 -23.13
N ALA A 294 4.25 17.56 -22.38
CA ALA A 294 5.64 17.96 -22.17
C ALA A 294 6.44 16.88 -21.39
N TRP A 295 5.83 16.27 -20.39
CA TRP A 295 6.42 15.13 -19.68
C TRP A 295 6.71 13.95 -20.61
N ALA A 296 5.73 13.53 -21.42
CA ALA A 296 5.92 12.43 -22.37
C ALA A 296 7.00 12.74 -23.40
N GLU A 297 7.06 13.99 -23.90
CA GLU A 297 8.10 14.45 -24.82
C GLU A 297 9.49 14.43 -24.17
N ALA A 298 9.62 14.94 -22.95
CA ALA A 298 10.88 14.94 -22.21
C ALA A 298 11.37 13.50 -21.93
N ALA A 299 10.49 12.60 -21.50
CA ALA A 299 10.81 11.20 -21.26
C ALA A 299 11.32 10.49 -22.52
N VAL A 300 10.68 10.76 -23.68
CA VAL A 300 11.12 10.17 -24.96
C VAL A 300 12.44 10.77 -25.47
N ARG A 301 12.64 12.07 -25.28
CA ARG A 301 13.88 12.76 -25.72
C ARG A 301 15.08 12.46 -24.82
N HIS A 302 14.84 12.25 -23.52
CA HIS A 302 15.89 12.02 -22.52
C HIS A 302 15.69 10.69 -21.76
N PRO A 303 15.62 9.53 -22.48
CA PRO A 303 15.21 8.26 -21.90
C PRO A 303 16.15 7.75 -20.79
N LEU A 304 17.45 8.09 -20.88
CA LEU A 304 18.42 7.66 -19.85
C LEU A 304 18.27 8.47 -18.56
N ALA A 305 18.03 9.78 -18.65
CA ALA A 305 17.77 10.61 -17.48
C ALA A 305 16.45 10.20 -16.81
N TYR A 306 15.41 9.98 -17.62
CA TYR A 306 14.12 9.47 -17.13
C TYR A 306 14.26 8.11 -16.46
N ALA A 307 14.90 7.15 -17.11
CA ALA A 307 15.13 5.83 -16.53
C ALA A 307 15.98 5.89 -15.24
N GLY A 308 17.01 6.74 -15.22
CA GLY A 308 17.84 6.96 -14.03
C GLY A 308 17.02 7.50 -12.85
N HIS A 309 16.17 8.50 -13.11
CA HIS A 309 15.24 9.06 -12.11
C HIS A 309 14.27 7.99 -11.59
N ARG A 310 13.57 7.26 -12.48
CA ARG A 310 12.60 6.24 -12.09
C ARG A 310 13.22 5.08 -11.33
N LEU A 311 14.41 4.60 -11.75
CA LEU A 311 15.14 3.55 -11.04
C LEU A 311 15.61 4.02 -9.66
N ALA A 312 16.05 5.27 -9.52
CA ALA A 312 16.43 5.83 -8.23
C ALA A 312 15.21 5.99 -7.30
N HIS A 313 14.06 6.42 -7.85
CA HIS A 313 12.80 6.48 -7.11
C HIS A 313 12.33 5.07 -6.70
N TRP A 314 12.37 4.11 -7.60
CA TRP A 314 12.03 2.72 -7.29
C TRP A 314 12.95 2.13 -6.21
N ASN A 315 14.25 2.51 -6.21
CA ASN A 315 15.18 2.15 -5.15
C ASN A 315 14.77 2.69 -3.77
N ALA A 316 14.13 3.86 -3.70
CA ALA A 316 13.59 4.37 -2.43
C ALA A 316 12.56 3.42 -1.82
N THR A 317 11.71 2.81 -2.66
CA THR A 317 10.73 1.80 -2.24
C THR A 317 11.37 0.44 -1.94
N LEU A 318 12.19 -0.09 -2.86
CA LEU A 318 12.76 -1.43 -2.73
C LEU A 318 14.01 -1.51 -1.83
N ARG A 319 14.70 -0.41 -1.60
CA ARG A 319 15.84 -0.28 -0.69
C ARG A 319 17.01 -1.23 -0.99
N TRP A 320 17.43 -1.35 -2.26
CA TRP A 320 18.66 -2.13 -2.54
C TRP A 320 19.96 -1.33 -2.35
N LEU A 321 19.91 0.02 -2.44
CA LEU A 321 21.05 0.93 -2.27
C LEU A 321 20.68 2.17 -1.40
N VAL A 322 19.66 2.11 -0.59
CA VAL A 322 19.29 3.20 0.32
C VAL A 322 20.19 3.15 1.56
N PRO A 323 20.71 4.30 2.04
CA PRO A 323 21.54 4.35 3.23
C PRO A 323 20.86 3.74 4.48
N PHE A 324 21.66 3.19 5.37
CA PHE A 324 21.17 2.76 6.69
C PHE A 324 20.64 3.95 7.48
N GLY A 325 19.69 3.69 8.36
CA GLY A 325 19.03 4.74 9.15
C GLY A 325 18.02 5.56 8.33
N TRP A 326 17.51 5.02 7.21
CA TRP A 326 16.49 5.68 6.40
C TRP A 326 15.20 5.88 7.21
N PRO A 327 14.79 7.13 7.52
CA PRO A 327 13.70 7.39 8.49
C PRO A 327 12.37 6.77 8.08
N LEU A 328 12.09 6.77 6.75
CA LEU A 328 10.84 6.27 6.19
C LEU A 328 10.71 4.74 6.20
N ALA A 329 11.75 4.00 6.62
CA ALA A 329 11.70 2.55 6.74
C ALA A 329 11.21 2.08 8.11
N ALA A 330 11.44 2.88 9.15
CA ALA A 330 11.00 2.58 10.49
C ALA A 330 9.49 2.86 10.64
N PRO A 331 8.73 2.00 11.34
CA PRO A 331 7.36 2.33 11.69
C PRO A 331 7.35 3.56 12.62
N PRO A 332 6.32 4.42 12.53
CA PRO A 332 6.23 5.62 13.34
C PRO A 332 6.02 5.27 14.81
N ASP A 333 6.69 5.97 15.71
CA ASP A 333 6.62 5.79 17.16
C ASP A 333 5.67 6.76 17.85
N GLN A 334 5.28 7.84 17.16
CA GLN A 334 4.38 8.88 17.63
C GLN A 334 3.53 9.43 16.49
N SER A 335 2.39 10.02 16.83
CA SER A 335 1.56 10.76 15.88
C SER A 335 2.19 12.11 15.55
N GLU A 336 1.96 12.57 14.32
CA GLU A 336 2.37 13.90 13.88
C GLU A 336 1.73 14.98 14.76
N PRO A 337 2.44 16.09 14.99
CA PRO A 337 1.87 17.26 15.67
C PRO A 337 0.58 17.70 14.97
N ASN A 338 -0.50 17.83 15.73
CA ASN A 338 -1.80 18.22 15.17
C ASN A 338 -2.66 18.95 16.20
N GLU A 339 -3.59 19.79 15.72
CA GLU A 339 -4.59 20.50 16.54
C GLU A 339 -5.93 19.76 16.61
N LEU A 340 -6.04 18.57 16.01
CA LEU A 340 -7.27 17.80 15.90
C LEU A 340 -7.48 16.83 17.05
N GLY A 341 -6.56 16.79 18.03
CA GLY A 341 -6.65 15.92 19.20
C GLY A 341 -6.26 14.47 18.95
N LEU A 342 -5.59 14.17 17.83
CA LEU A 342 -5.06 12.83 17.55
C LEU A 342 -3.85 12.56 18.44
N ALA A 343 -3.96 11.52 19.28
CA ALA A 343 -2.98 11.20 20.29
C ALA A 343 -1.90 10.22 19.78
N SER A 344 -0.72 10.27 20.40
CA SER A 344 0.32 9.26 20.21
C SER A 344 0.06 8.03 21.09
N PRO A 345 0.54 6.85 20.69
CA PRO A 345 0.54 5.68 21.56
C PRO A 345 1.43 5.88 22.80
N GLY A 346 1.20 5.04 23.80
CA GLY A 346 2.00 5.06 25.03
C GLY A 346 3.45 4.60 24.83
N PRO A 347 4.31 4.73 25.88
CA PRO A 347 5.74 4.40 25.78
C PRO A 347 6.03 2.97 25.32
N ALA A 348 5.16 2.02 25.60
CA ALA A 348 5.32 0.63 25.16
C ALA A 348 5.18 0.51 23.61
N GLY A 349 4.27 1.27 23.01
CA GLY A 349 4.11 1.35 21.56
C GLY A 349 5.34 1.99 20.90
N ALA A 350 5.82 3.11 21.44
CA ALA A 350 7.04 3.76 20.97
C ALA A 350 8.26 2.84 21.06
N ALA A 351 8.43 2.11 22.17
CA ALA A 351 9.50 1.13 22.32
C ALA A 351 9.39 -0.02 21.29
N ALA A 352 8.18 -0.52 21.04
CA ALA A 352 7.95 -1.54 20.03
C ALA A 352 8.25 -0.99 18.60
N ALA A 353 7.88 0.26 18.30
CA ALA A 353 8.24 0.91 17.05
C ALA A 353 9.76 1.05 16.90
N GLY A 354 10.49 1.37 17.97
CA GLY A 354 11.96 1.38 17.96
C GLY A 354 12.58 0.02 17.61
N VAL A 355 12.03 -1.08 18.14
CA VAL A 355 12.41 -2.45 17.70
C VAL A 355 12.07 -2.66 16.23
N GLY A 356 10.93 -2.17 15.78
CA GLY A 356 10.54 -2.18 14.37
C GLY A 356 11.55 -1.46 13.48
N GLY A 357 12.03 -0.29 13.90
CA GLY A 357 13.06 0.48 13.21
C GLY A 357 14.38 -0.29 13.10
N TRP A 358 14.81 -0.97 14.19
CA TRP A 358 15.97 -1.84 14.11
C TRP A 358 15.76 -3.01 13.14
N LEU A 359 14.59 -3.63 13.13
CA LEU A 359 14.25 -4.69 12.18
C LEU A 359 14.21 -4.19 10.74
N ALA A 360 13.83 -2.93 10.51
CA ALA A 360 13.82 -2.32 9.18
C ALA A 360 15.20 -2.27 8.52
N GLU A 361 16.27 -2.24 9.31
CA GLU A 361 17.66 -2.29 8.82
C GLU A 361 18.16 -3.72 8.57
N THR A 362 17.38 -4.74 8.92
CA THR A 362 17.68 -6.15 8.60
C THR A 362 17.08 -6.55 7.26
N PRO A 363 17.47 -7.69 6.68
CA PRO A 363 16.85 -8.23 5.46
C PRO A 363 15.31 -8.35 5.51
N LEU A 364 14.72 -8.49 6.70
CA LEU A 364 13.26 -8.51 6.87
C LEU A 364 12.60 -7.18 6.50
N GLY A 365 13.31 -6.07 6.67
CA GLY A 365 12.83 -4.72 6.35
C GLY A 365 13.22 -4.23 4.95
N TRP A 366 13.80 -5.09 4.11
CA TRP A 366 14.16 -4.71 2.74
C TRP A 366 13.11 -5.22 1.74
N PRO A 367 12.22 -4.38 1.19
CA PRO A 367 11.20 -4.79 0.22
C PRO A 367 11.79 -5.52 -0.99
N PHE A 368 13.02 -5.17 -1.40
CA PHE A 368 13.75 -5.89 -2.46
C PHE A 368 13.83 -7.40 -2.24
N LEU A 369 14.07 -7.85 -1.01
CA LEU A 369 14.14 -9.28 -0.72
C LEU A 369 12.79 -9.98 -0.82
N TRP A 370 11.71 -9.30 -0.42
CA TRP A 370 10.35 -9.81 -0.57
C TRP A 370 9.93 -9.84 -2.04
N PHE A 371 10.32 -8.82 -2.83
CA PHE A 371 10.12 -8.82 -4.26
C PHE A 371 10.88 -9.98 -4.94
N ALA A 372 12.16 -10.16 -4.61
CA ALA A 372 12.95 -11.28 -5.11
C ALA A 372 12.37 -12.65 -4.70
N ALA A 373 11.88 -12.78 -3.46
CA ALA A 373 11.20 -13.98 -2.99
C ALA A 373 9.90 -14.24 -3.77
N ALA A 374 9.12 -13.20 -4.08
CA ALA A 374 7.92 -13.31 -4.92
C ALA A 374 8.27 -13.78 -6.33
N LEU A 375 9.30 -13.21 -6.96
CA LEU A 375 9.76 -13.66 -8.28
C LEU A 375 10.29 -15.11 -8.25
N ALA A 376 11.04 -15.49 -7.22
CA ALA A 376 11.49 -16.87 -7.03
C ALA A 376 10.31 -17.84 -6.84
N ALA A 377 9.31 -17.44 -6.05
CA ALA A 377 8.08 -18.22 -5.89
C ALA A 377 7.34 -18.40 -7.22
N LEU A 378 7.25 -17.36 -8.06
CA LEU A 378 6.66 -17.46 -9.41
C LEU A 378 7.45 -18.41 -10.31
N ALA A 379 8.78 -18.35 -10.27
CA ALA A 379 9.64 -19.20 -11.10
C ALA A 379 9.62 -20.68 -10.69
N LEU A 380 9.50 -20.96 -9.38
CA LEU A 380 9.55 -22.31 -8.82
C LEU A 380 8.18 -22.94 -8.64
N ALA A 381 7.10 -22.17 -8.65
CA ALA A 381 5.76 -22.67 -8.41
C ALA A 381 5.28 -23.61 -9.51
N ARG A 382 4.75 -24.74 -9.08
CA ARG A 382 4.09 -25.68 -9.99
C ARG A 382 2.65 -25.20 -10.28
N ARG A 383 2.08 -25.63 -11.42
CA ARG A 383 0.72 -25.22 -11.83
C ARG A 383 -0.36 -25.56 -10.81
N GLU A 384 -0.15 -26.61 -10.03
CA GLU A 384 -1.05 -27.02 -8.95
C GLU A 384 -1.05 -26.02 -7.77
N GLN A 385 0.01 -25.25 -7.60
CA GLN A 385 0.19 -24.26 -6.53
C GLN A 385 -0.42 -22.90 -6.89
N SER A 386 -1.65 -22.92 -7.38
CA SER A 386 -2.34 -21.73 -7.92
C SER A 386 -2.45 -20.57 -6.94
N LEU A 387 -2.59 -20.85 -5.65
CA LEU A 387 -2.68 -19.83 -4.61
C LEU A 387 -1.32 -19.15 -4.39
N ALA A 388 -0.23 -19.92 -4.33
CA ALA A 388 1.13 -19.37 -4.21
C ALA A 388 1.48 -18.47 -5.41
N ILE A 389 1.13 -18.90 -6.64
CA ILE A 389 1.30 -18.09 -7.85
C ILE A 389 0.49 -16.80 -7.76
N THR A 390 -0.74 -16.87 -7.29
CA THR A 390 -1.61 -15.69 -7.13
C THR A 390 -1.00 -14.67 -6.17
N LEU A 391 -0.56 -15.11 -4.99
CA LEU A 391 0.02 -14.26 -3.97
C LEU A 391 1.36 -13.65 -4.43
N ALA A 392 2.22 -14.47 -5.02
CA ALA A 392 3.50 -14.02 -5.54
C ALA A 392 3.35 -13.02 -6.70
N LEU A 393 2.40 -13.25 -7.63
CA LEU A 393 2.10 -12.31 -8.70
C LEU A 393 1.54 -11.00 -8.17
N SER A 394 0.66 -11.06 -7.18
CA SER A 394 0.10 -9.87 -6.51
C SER A 394 1.20 -9.02 -5.87
N ALA A 395 2.08 -9.64 -5.09
CA ALA A 395 3.20 -8.95 -4.47
C ALA A 395 4.17 -8.36 -5.50
N ALA A 396 4.56 -9.15 -6.51
CA ALA A 396 5.50 -8.70 -7.55
C ALA A 396 4.94 -7.52 -8.38
N LEU A 397 3.65 -7.54 -8.74
CA LEU A 397 3.06 -6.45 -9.52
C LEU A 397 2.84 -5.19 -8.67
N LEU A 398 2.54 -5.31 -7.38
CA LEU A 398 2.48 -4.16 -6.48
C LEU A 398 3.84 -3.47 -6.40
N GLU A 399 4.90 -4.21 -6.12
CA GLU A 399 6.26 -3.66 -6.04
C GLU A 399 6.74 -3.08 -7.37
N ALA A 400 6.42 -3.73 -8.50
CA ALA A 400 6.73 -3.21 -9.82
C ALA A 400 5.96 -1.92 -10.17
N SER A 401 4.82 -1.66 -9.55
CA SER A 401 4.00 -0.47 -9.82
C SER A 401 4.62 0.85 -9.35
N PHE A 402 5.69 0.77 -8.56
CA PHE A 402 6.46 1.95 -8.13
C PHE A 402 7.58 2.34 -9.11
N LEU A 403 7.88 1.49 -10.12
CA LEU A 403 8.82 1.80 -11.19
C LEU A 403 8.22 2.81 -12.16
#